data_172f7227354530a7109b94fcb8f76eb8
#
_entry.id   172f7227354530a7109b94fcb8f76eb8
#
_cell.length_a   1.000
_cell.length_b   1.000
_cell.length_c   1.000
_cell.angle_alpha   90.00
_cell.angle_beta   90.00
_cell.angle_gamma   90.00
#
_symmetry.space_group_name_H-M   'P 1'
#
loop_
_entity.id
_entity.type
_entity.pdbx_description
1 polymer ?
#
loop_
_entity_poly.entity_id
_entity_poly.type
_entity_poly.pdbx_seq_one_letter_code
_entity_poly.pdbx_strand_id
1 'polypeptide(L)'
;MLLFYVRHGDPIYSPDDLTPLGLRQAEAIGRRLYRYGVDEVYSSNLVRAQRTAQPTCELCKKELKILPWTSENEAWRQLSLPRENGKGHTWFFAIPEYRDLLLSKEVREMGDNWFDHPAFEGTMIKEGYLRIRNETRAFLAELGFAWDDEKGQYINLHYGENNGAPEKRIALFAHHGFGTGFLSNVLNIPYPEVCIKMNITHTGLTVFRFDDNRPYTPAQMLTLSSDGHLLADNLPLNYDNLVRF
;
A
#
# COMPACT_ATOMS: atom_id res chain seq x y z
N MET A 1 -7.29 5.01 -15.30
CA MET A 1 -7.71 4.76 -13.89
C MET A 1 -6.75 5.44 -12.92
N LEU A 2 -7.27 6.03 -11.84
CA LEU A 2 -6.48 6.47 -10.68
C LEU A 2 -6.74 5.53 -9.48
N LEU A 3 -5.67 5.05 -8.87
CA LEU A 3 -5.72 4.25 -7.64
C LEU A 3 -5.09 5.06 -6.50
N PHE A 4 -5.91 5.40 -5.52
CA PHE A 4 -5.55 6.12 -4.30
C PHE A 4 -5.27 5.11 -3.18
N TYR A 5 -4.01 4.92 -2.83
CA TYR A 5 -3.62 4.11 -1.68
C TYR A 5 -3.44 5.01 -0.46
N VAL A 6 -4.11 4.67 0.64
CA VAL A 6 -4.09 5.43 1.90
C VAL A 6 -3.73 4.51 3.06
N ARG A 7 -2.67 4.84 3.81
CA ARG A 7 -2.41 4.18 5.10
C ARG A 7 -3.45 4.65 6.14
N HIS A 8 -3.88 3.76 7.03
CA HIS A 8 -4.76 4.13 8.15
C HIS A 8 -4.24 5.32 8.97
N GLY A 9 -5.13 6.02 9.66
CA GLY A 9 -4.79 7.10 10.61
C GLY A 9 -4.04 6.60 11.83
N ASP A 10 -3.67 7.52 12.72
CA ASP A 10 -2.94 7.22 13.96
C ASP A 10 -3.69 6.16 14.78
N PRO A 11 -3.08 4.98 15.09
CA PRO A 11 -3.80 3.80 15.56
C PRO A 11 -3.76 3.61 17.07
N ILE A 12 -4.79 2.93 17.56
CA ILE A 12 -4.76 2.09 18.77
C ILE A 12 -4.66 0.64 18.30
N TYR A 13 -3.74 -0.14 18.84
CA TYR A 13 -3.57 -1.53 18.44
C TYR A 13 -4.36 -2.53 19.32
N SER A 14 -4.77 -2.13 20.52
CA SER A 14 -5.56 -2.99 21.42
C SER A 14 -6.47 -2.14 22.30
N PRO A 15 -7.80 -2.21 22.09
CA PRO A 15 -8.47 -2.80 20.92
C PRO A 15 -8.08 -2.08 19.62
N ASP A 16 -8.20 -2.77 18.48
CA ASP A 16 -7.88 -2.20 17.16
C ASP A 16 -8.83 -1.05 16.83
N ASP A 17 -8.33 0.18 16.79
CA ASP A 17 -9.10 1.40 16.51
C ASP A 17 -8.19 2.56 16.08
N LEU A 18 -8.75 3.76 15.93
CA LEU A 18 -8.04 5.03 15.76
C LEU A 18 -8.00 5.83 17.08
N THR A 19 -6.90 6.53 17.29
CA THR A 19 -6.83 7.58 18.33
C THR A 19 -7.72 8.78 17.95
N PRO A 20 -7.98 9.72 18.88
CA PRO A 20 -8.64 10.98 18.54
C PRO A 20 -7.91 11.76 17.43
N LEU A 21 -6.57 11.68 17.36
CA LEU A 21 -5.79 12.22 16.25
C LEU A 21 -6.08 11.48 14.96
N GLY A 22 -6.07 10.13 14.98
CA GLY A 22 -6.36 9.29 13.84
C GLY A 22 -7.75 9.55 13.23
N LEU A 23 -8.75 9.81 14.06
CA LEU A 23 -10.09 10.19 13.60
C LEU A 23 -10.07 11.53 12.84
N ARG A 24 -9.37 12.54 13.36
CA ARG A 24 -9.21 13.83 12.66
C ARG A 24 -8.44 13.69 11.34
N GLN A 25 -7.41 12.84 11.32
CA GLN A 25 -6.67 12.52 10.10
C GLN A 25 -7.57 11.83 9.06
N ALA A 26 -8.45 10.90 9.50
CA ALA A 26 -9.43 10.23 8.64
C ALA A 26 -10.43 11.23 8.01
N GLU A 27 -10.91 12.20 8.79
CA GLU A 27 -11.77 13.27 8.26
C GLU A 27 -11.03 14.14 7.22
N ALA A 28 -9.78 14.49 7.49
CA ALA A 28 -8.98 15.32 6.59
C ALA A 28 -8.74 14.65 5.24
N ILE A 29 -8.34 13.36 5.24
CA ILE A 29 -8.17 12.60 3.99
C ILE A 29 -9.52 12.37 3.29
N GLY A 30 -10.61 12.14 4.03
CA GLY A 30 -11.96 11.99 3.48
C GLY A 30 -12.38 13.24 2.69
N ARG A 31 -12.16 14.45 3.23
CA ARG A 31 -12.43 15.72 2.52
C ARG A 31 -11.57 15.89 1.26
N ARG A 32 -10.31 15.45 1.30
CA ARG A 32 -9.41 15.49 0.15
C ARG A 32 -9.90 14.57 -0.97
N LEU A 33 -10.22 13.32 -0.64
CA LEU A 33 -10.71 12.34 -1.61
C LEU A 33 -12.08 12.70 -2.17
N TYR A 34 -12.96 13.30 -1.36
CA TYR A 34 -14.23 13.85 -1.84
C TYR A 34 -14.03 14.89 -2.94
N ARG A 35 -13.05 15.80 -2.80
CA ARG A 35 -12.73 16.80 -3.83
C ARG A 35 -12.19 16.18 -5.12
N TYR A 36 -11.46 15.07 -5.00
CA TYR A 36 -10.98 14.33 -6.19
C TYR A 36 -12.09 13.53 -6.86
N GLY A 37 -13.11 13.16 -6.09
CA GLY A 37 -14.12 12.20 -6.49
C GLY A 37 -13.58 10.77 -6.42
N VAL A 38 -14.39 9.85 -5.89
CA VAL A 38 -14.06 8.43 -5.76
C VAL A 38 -15.24 7.61 -6.21
N ASP A 39 -15.01 6.61 -7.07
CA ASP A 39 -16.04 5.73 -7.61
C ASP A 39 -16.26 4.51 -6.74
N GLU A 40 -15.17 3.94 -6.19
CA GLU A 40 -15.20 2.77 -5.33
C GLU A 40 -14.23 2.93 -4.16
N VAL A 41 -14.63 2.44 -2.98
CA VAL A 41 -13.83 2.49 -1.75
C VAL A 41 -13.61 1.08 -1.23
N TYR A 42 -12.36 0.72 -1.04
CA TYR A 42 -11.91 -0.54 -0.50
C TYR A 42 -11.13 -0.34 0.79
N SER A 43 -11.18 -1.32 1.69
CA SER A 43 -10.40 -1.30 2.93
C SER A 43 -9.94 -2.69 3.33
N SER A 44 -8.85 -2.72 4.06
CA SER A 44 -8.48 -3.87 4.88
C SER A 44 -9.59 -4.22 5.88
N ASN A 45 -9.60 -5.48 6.32
CA ASN A 45 -10.51 -5.97 7.35
C ASN A 45 -10.19 -5.47 8.77
N LEU A 46 -9.09 -4.73 8.98
CA LEU A 46 -8.74 -4.19 10.30
C LEU A 46 -9.50 -2.89 10.60
N VAL A 47 -9.98 -2.75 11.84
CA VAL A 47 -10.88 -1.66 12.24
C VAL A 47 -10.27 -0.28 11.98
N ARG A 48 -9.00 -0.06 12.31
CA ARG A 48 -8.31 1.22 12.07
C ARG A 48 -8.32 1.64 10.59
N ALA A 49 -8.23 0.69 9.64
CA ALA A 49 -8.30 1.00 8.22
C ALA A 49 -9.73 1.33 7.78
N GLN A 50 -10.71 0.55 8.25
CA GLN A 50 -12.13 0.79 7.96
C GLN A 50 -12.58 2.15 8.51
N ARG A 51 -12.20 2.48 9.74
CA ARG A 51 -12.51 3.79 10.35
C ARG A 51 -11.83 4.96 9.65
N THR A 52 -10.66 4.73 9.06
CA THR A 52 -10.02 5.74 8.21
C THR A 52 -10.78 5.94 6.89
N ALA A 53 -11.35 4.88 6.33
CA ALA A 53 -12.13 4.94 5.09
C ALA A 53 -13.53 5.56 5.28
N GLN A 54 -14.11 5.43 6.46
CA GLN A 54 -15.49 5.80 6.76
C GLN A 54 -15.86 7.22 6.32
N PRO A 55 -15.11 8.31 6.66
CA PRO A 55 -15.45 9.67 6.22
C PRO A 55 -15.46 9.82 4.69
N THR A 56 -14.58 9.08 3.99
CA THR A 56 -14.59 9.06 2.51
C THR A 56 -15.87 8.42 1.99
N CYS A 57 -16.29 7.29 2.55
CA CYS A 57 -17.53 6.61 2.18
C CYS A 57 -18.76 7.49 2.38
N GLU A 58 -18.85 8.16 3.53
CA GLU A 58 -19.95 9.06 3.88
C GLU A 58 -20.04 10.27 2.92
N LEU A 59 -18.92 10.95 2.70
CA LEU A 59 -18.86 12.14 1.83
C LEU A 59 -19.11 11.79 0.37
N CYS A 60 -18.53 10.70 -0.13
CA CYS A 60 -18.69 10.26 -1.52
C CYS A 60 -19.96 9.43 -1.76
N LYS A 61 -20.72 9.07 -0.70
CA LYS A 61 -21.90 8.19 -0.75
C LYS A 61 -21.58 6.85 -1.41
N LYS A 62 -20.49 6.21 -0.97
CA LYS A 62 -20.01 4.92 -1.46
C LYS A 62 -20.03 3.87 -0.35
N GLU A 63 -20.33 2.63 -0.73
CA GLU A 63 -20.20 1.49 0.17
C GLU A 63 -18.74 1.10 0.34
N LEU A 64 -18.38 0.65 1.55
CA LEU A 64 -17.06 0.14 1.85
C LEU A 64 -16.96 -1.33 1.48
N LYS A 65 -16.05 -1.67 0.56
CA LYS A 65 -15.74 -3.04 0.16
C LYS A 65 -14.53 -3.55 0.95
N ILE A 66 -14.67 -4.67 1.64
CA ILE A 66 -13.59 -5.23 2.46
C ILE A 66 -12.74 -6.21 1.64
N LEU A 67 -11.42 -6.00 1.68
CA LEU A 67 -10.41 -6.86 1.07
C LEU A 67 -9.56 -7.53 2.16
N PRO A 68 -9.90 -8.73 2.63
CA PRO A 68 -9.19 -9.38 3.75
C PRO A 68 -7.70 -9.64 3.47
N TRP A 69 -7.32 -9.85 2.22
CA TRP A 69 -5.95 -10.10 1.81
C TRP A 69 -5.00 -8.92 2.04
N THR A 70 -5.55 -7.69 2.24
CA THR A 70 -4.76 -6.49 2.56
C THR A 70 -4.46 -6.33 4.05
N SER A 71 -4.76 -7.37 4.86
CA SER A 71 -4.56 -7.36 6.31
C SER A 71 -3.10 -7.21 6.70
N GLU A 72 -2.81 -6.24 7.57
CA GLU A 72 -1.48 -6.08 8.17
C GLU A 72 -1.10 -7.25 9.09
N ASN A 73 -2.10 -7.90 9.72
CA ASN A 73 -1.83 -9.04 10.58
C ASN A 73 -1.25 -10.21 9.78
N GLU A 74 -1.74 -10.44 8.56
CA GLU A 74 -1.20 -11.47 7.67
C GLU A 74 0.20 -11.09 7.16
N ALA A 75 0.38 -9.83 6.74
CA ALA A 75 1.69 -9.35 6.34
C ALA A 75 2.68 -9.43 7.51
N TRP A 76 2.27 -9.05 8.72
CA TRP A 76 3.09 -9.14 9.92
C TRP A 76 3.49 -10.59 10.22
N ARG A 77 2.55 -11.52 10.20
CA ARG A 77 2.83 -12.94 10.46
C ARG A 77 3.87 -13.52 9.51
N GLN A 78 3.89 -13.07 8.25
CA GLN A 78 4.76 -13.59 7.19
C GLN A 78 6.07 -12.82 7.03
N LEU A 79 6.06 -11.51 7.26
CA LEU A 79 7.19 -10.61 6.98
C LEU A 79 7.84 -10.04 8.26
N SER A 80 7.54 -10.62 9.43
CA SER A 80 8.25 -10.29 10.67
C SER A 80 9.09 -11.45 11.16
N LEU A 81 10.19 -11.11 11.82
CA LEU A 81 11.10 -12.08 12.45
C LEU A 81 11.28 -11.74 13.93
N PRO A 82 11.68 -12.74 14.76
CA PRO A 82 12.04 -12.50 16.15
C PRO A 82 13.12 -11.42 16.26
N ARG A 83 13.00 -10.56 17.26
CA ARG A 83 14.06 -9.59 17.59
C ARG A 83 15.26 -10.32 18.23
N GLU A 84 16.48 -9.81 18.04
CA GLU A 84 17.71 -10.35 18.62
C GLU A 84 17.65 -10.51 20.15
N ASN A 85 16.96 -9.57 20.83
CA ASN A 85 16.80 -9.63 22.29
C ASN A 85 15.76 -10.66 22.75
N GLY A 86 15.20 -11.46 21.85
CA GLY A 86 14.18 -12.48 22.13
C GLY A 86 12.82 -11.94 22.58
N LYS A 87 12.61 -10.61 22.56
CA LYS A 87 11.35 -9.97 22.98
C LYS A 87 10.53 -9.52 21.78
N GLY A 88 9.60 -10.37 21.38
CA GLY A 88 8.65 -10.09 20.30
C GLY A 88 9.27 -10.15 18.91
N HIS A 89 8.54 -9.63 17.93
CA HIS A 89 8.92 -9.62 16.51
C HIS A 89 9.13 -8.19 16.02
N THR A 90 9.73 -8.06 14.86
CA THR A 90 9.80 -6.82 14.09
C THR A 90 9.79 -7.15 12.60
N TRP A 91 9.46 -6.18 11.75
CA TRP A 91 9.58 -6.34 10.31
C TRP A 91 11.00 -6.77 9.96
N PHE A 92 11.15 -7.79 9.12
CA PHE A 92 12.48 -8.33 8.79
C PHE A 92 13.39 -7.25 8.19
N PHE A 93 12.85 -6.34 7.38
CA PHE A 93 13.59 -5.22 6.78
C PHE A 93 14.00 -4.12 7.79
N ALA A 94 13.50 -4.18 9.04
CA ALA A 94 13.93 -3.29 10.13
C ALA A 94 15.08 -3.89 10.97
N ILE A 95 15.41 -5.16 10.77
CA ILE A 95 16.55 -5.82 11.42
C ILE A 95 17.82 -5.42 10.68
N PRO A 96 18.87 -4.90 11.35
CA PRO A 96 20.07 -4.36 10.69
C PRO A 96 20.71 -5.31 9.68
N GLU A 97 20.90 -6.59 10.04
CA GLU A 97 21.56 -7.60 9.20
C GLU A 97 20.75 -7.86 7.92
N TYR A 98 19.42 -7.98 8.03
CA TYR A 98 18.55 -8.15 6.86
C TYR A 98 18.46 -6.88 6.02
N ARG A 99 18.48 -5.72 6.66
CA ARG A 99 18.52 -4.43 5.94
C ARG A 99 19.77 -4.28 5.10
N ASP A 100 20.93 -4.58 5.67
CA ASP A 100 22.22 -4.52 4.97
C ASP A 100 22.27 -5.56 3.84
N LEU A 101 21.76 -6.77 4.08
CA LEU A 101 21.63 -7.81 3.06
C LEU A 101 20.76 -7.35 1.89
N LEU A 102 19.57 -6.80 2.16
CA LEU A 102 18.65 -6.32 1.12
C LEU A 102 19.27 -5.22 0.25
N LEU A 103 20.19 -4.42 0.81
CA LEU A 103 20.93 -3.38 0.09
C LEU A 103 22.20 -3.88 -0.58
N SER A 104 22.59 -5.14 -0.36
CA SER A 104 23.81 -5.72 -0.91
C SER A 104 23.78 -5.81 -2.42
N LYS A 105 24.97 -5.89 -3.04
CA LYS A 105 25.09 -6.13 -4.48
C LYS A 105 24.49 -7.49 -4.86
N GLU A 106 24.71 -8.50 -4.03
CA GLU A 106 24.22 -9.87 -4.24
C GLU A 106 22.70 -9.90 -4.39
N VAL A 107 21.95 -9.35 -3.44
CA VAL A 107 20.48 -9.32 -3.50
C VAL A 107 19.97 -8.45 -4.65
N ARG A 108 20.64 -7.33 -4.95
CA ARG A 108 20.27 -6.50 -6.11
C ARG A 108 20.42 -7.22 -7.44
N GLU A 109 21.43 -8.05 -7.59
CA GLU A 109 21.67 -8.86 -8.80
C GLU A 109 20.64 -9.99 -8.96
N MET A 110 20.00 -10.43 -7.86
CA MET A 110 18.89 -11.40 -7.92
C MET A 110 17.59 -10.79 -8.47
N GLY A 111 17.45 -9.46 -8.46
CA GLY A 111 16.29 -8.75 -8.99
C GLY A 111 14.97 -9.22 -8.36
N ASP A 112 14.03 -9.69 -9.18
CA ASP A 112 12.69 -10.13 -8.73
C ASP A 112 12.72 -11.41 -7.88
N ASN A 113 13.83 -12.14 -7.88
CA ASN A 113 14.02 -13.38 -7.11
C ASN A 113 14.82 -13.15 -5.81
N TRP A 114 14.91 -11.91 -5.32
CA TRP A 114 15.61 -11.54 -4.09
C TRP A 114 15.28 -12.45 -2.88
N PHE A 115 14.06 -12.96 -2.82
CA PHE A 115 13.56 -13.83 -1.74
C PHE A 115 14.09 -15.26 -1.80
N ASP A 116 14.78 -15.65 -2.87
CA ASP A 116 15.46 -16.96 -3.01
C ASP A 116 16.87 -16.94 -2.41
N HIS A 117 17.29 -15.81 -1.81
CA HIS A 117 18.56 -15.74 -1.09
C HIS A 117 18.56 -16.68 0.12
N PRO A 118 19.65 -17.46 0.37
CA PRO A 118 19.71 -18.46 1.45
C PRO A 118 19.38 -17.92 2.85
N ALA A 119 19.63 -16.64 3.12
CA ALA A 119 19.31 -16.01 4.40
C ALA A 119 17.80 -16.00 4.73
N PHE A 120 16.93 -16.21 3.75
CA PHE A 120 15.48 -16.30 3.94
C PHE A 120 14.95 -17.73 4.05
N GLU A 121 15.84 -18.73 3.93
CA GLU A 121 15.48 -20.13 4.06
C GLU A 121 14.88 -20.42 5.45
N GLY A 122 13.80 -21.20 5.49
CA GLY A 122 13.07 -21.50 6.72
C GLY A 122 12.21 -20.37 7.30
N THR A 123 12.15 -19.21 6.61
CA THR A 123 11.23 -18.10 6.96
C THR A 123 9.98 -18.13 6.09
N MET A 124 8.96 -17.34 6.45
CA MET A 124 7.76 -17.16 5.64
C MET A 124 7.84 -15.94 4.68
N ILE A 125 9.02 -15.32 4.53
CA ILE A 125 9.19 -14.06 3.79
C ILE A 125 8.82 -14.24 2.32
N LYS A 126 9.31 -15.31 1.70
CA LYS A 126 8.99 -15.63 0.29
C LYS A 126 7.48 -15.80 0.07
N GLU A 127 6.85 -16.66 0.87
CA GLU A 127 5.41 -16.93 0.78
C GLU A 127 4.59 -15.65 1.01
N GLY A 128 4.98 -14.84 2.00
CA GLY A 128 4.31 -13.59 2.32
C GLY A 128 4.37 -12.58 1.20
N TYR A 129 5.56 -12.38 0.63
CA TYR A 129 5.74 -11.48 -0.51
C TYR A 129 4.99 -11.96 -1.76
N LEU A 130 5.11 -13.26 -2.09
CA LEU A 130 4.43 -13.85 -3.26
C LEU A 130 2.90 -13.80 -3.11
N ARG A 131 2.36 -14.00 -1.91
CA ARG A 131 0.94 -13.81 -1.65
C ARG A 131 0.51 -12.38 -1.96
N ILE A 132 1.20 -11.37 -1.43
CA ILE A 132 0.88 -9.96 -1.70
C ILE A 132 0.96 -9.67 -3.21
N ARG A 133 1.98 -10.20 -3.90
CA ARG A 133 2.13 -10.06 -5.35
C ARG A 133 0.94 -10.63 -6.12
N ASN A 134 0.57 -11.85 -5.82
CA ASN A 134 -0.49 -12.55 -6.55
C ASN A 134 -1.86 -11.88 -6.32
N GLU A 135 -2.16 -11.52 -5.07
CA GLU A 135 -3.41 -10.82 -4.73
C GLU A 135 -3.46 -9.40 -5.33
N THR A 136 -2.33 -8.68 -5.34
CA THR A 136 -2.25 -7.37 -5.99
C THR A 136 -2.53 -7.47 -7.49
N ARG A 137 -1.93 -8.46 -8.17
CA ARG A 137 -2.15 -8.69 -9.61
C ARG A 137 -3.59 -9.11 -9.89
N ALA A 138 -4.18 -9.97 -9.07
CA ALA A 138 -5.58 -10.37 -9.19
C ALA A 138 -6.53 -9.18 -9.01
N PHE A 139 -6.32 -8.37 -7.98
CA PHE A 139 -7.11 -7.17 -7.72
C PHE A 139 -7.03 -6.15 -8.87
N LEU A 140 -5.84 -5.90 -9.41
CA LEU A 140 -5.69 -5.00 -10.55
C LEU A 140 -6.33 -5.55 -11.82
N ALA A 141 -6.30 -6.87 -12.04
CA ALA A 141 -7.00 -7.52 -13.15
C ALA A 141 -8.53 -7.37 -13.03
N GLU A 142 -9.10 -7.51 -11.83
CA GLU A 142 -10.52 -7.22 -11.56
C GLU A 142 -10.89 -5.74 -11.85
N LEU A 143 -9.93 -4.83 -11.66
CA LEU A 143 -10.09 -3.42 -12.00
C LEU A 143 -9.84 -3.11 -13.48
N GLY A 144 -9.51 -4.11 -14.30
CA GLY A 144 -9.30 -4.00 -15.74
C GLY A 144 -7.85 -3.92 -16.20
N PHE A 145 -6.87 -4.16 -15.31
CA PHE A 145 -5.43 -4.07 -15.62
C PHE A 145 -4.70 -5.36 -15.25
N ALA A 146 -4.56 -6.29 -16.20
CA ALA A 146 -3.85 -7.55 -16.00
C ALA A 146 -2.33 -7.39 -16.22
N TRP A 147 -1.53 -8.00 -15.35
CA TRP A 147 -0.08 -7.99 -15.49
C TRP A 147 0.40 -8.91 -16.62
N ASP A 148 1.31 -8.42 -17.44
CA ASP A 148 2.01 -9.17 -18.51
C ASP A 148 3.49 -9.32 -18.12
N ASP A 149 3.91 -10.55 -17.80
CA ASP A 149 5.28 -10.84 -17.36
C ASP A 149 6.29 -10.68 -18.53
N GLU A 150 5.89 -10.87 -19.78
CA GLU A 150 6.78 -10.74 -20.92
C GLU A 150 7.10 -9.27 -21.22
N LYS A 151 6.11 -8.39 -21.06
CA LYS A 151 6.27 -6.96 -21.34
C LYS A 151 6.65 -6.14 -20.13
N GLY A 152 6.50 -6.67 -18.91
CA GLY A 152 6.71 -5.93 -17.69
C GLY A 152 5.75 -4.74 -17.50
N GLN A 153 4.52 -4.86 -18.01
CA GLN A 153 3.48 -3.82 -18.00
C GLN A 153 2.11 -4.43 -17.76
N TYR A 154 1.13 -3.58 -17.52
CA TYR A 154 -0.28 -3.99 -17.44
C TYR A 154 -0.95 -3.95 -18.82
N ILE A 155 -1.72 -4.97 -19.14
CA ILE A 155 -2.66 -5.01 -20.25
C ILE A 155 -3.93 -4.28 -19.78
N ASN A 156 -4.39 -3.30 -20.54
CA ASN A 156 -5.70 -2.70 -20.35
C ASN A 156 -6.76 -3.63 -20.99
N LEU A 157 -7.50 -4.34 -20.16
CA LEU A 157 -8.52 -5.32 -20.59
C LEU A 157 -9.74 -4.65 -21.24
N HIS A 158 -9.93 -3.35 -21.05
CA HIS A 158 -11.04 -2.55 -21.60
C HIS A 158 -10.56 -1.53 -22.65
N TYR A 159 -9.37 -1.75 -23.22
CA TYR A 159 -8.85 -0.86 -24.25
C TYR A 159 -9.81 -0.77 -25.45
N GLY A 160 -10.15 0.46 -25.83
CA GLY A 160 -11.08 0.73 -26.93
C GLY A 160 -12.56 0.74 -26.54
N GLU A 161 -12.93 0.33 -25.33
CA GLU A 161 -14.30 0.37 -24.82
C GLU A 161 -14.65 1.71 -24.15
N ASN A 162 -13.63 2.49 -23.78
CA ASN A 162 -13.77 3.71 -23.00
C ASN A 162 -14.11 4.93 -23.87
N ASN A 163 -15.33 4.97 -24.42
CA ASN A 163 -15.86 6.00 -25.33
C ASN A 163 -15.93 7.43 -24.73
N GLY A 164 -14.83 7.92 -24.13
CA GLY A 164 -14.75 9.23 -23.48
C GLY A 164 -15.32 9.25 -22.07
N ALA A 165 -15.55 8.09 -21.44
CA ALA A 165 -15.93 8.02 -20.03
C ALA A 165 -14.82 8.61 -19.13
N PRO A 166 -15.19 9.24 -18.00
CA PRO A 166 -14.20 9.75 -17.04
C PRO A 166 -13.31 8.63 -16.51
N GLU A 167 -12.04 8.96 -16.26
CA GLU A 167 -11.06 8.04 -15.64
C GLU A 167 -11.57 7.53 -14.28
N LYS A 168 -11.67 6.21 -14.13
CA LYS A 168 -12.15 5.57 -12.90
C LYS A 168 -11.21 5.88 -11.72
N ARG A 169 -11.76 6.13 -10.53
CA ARG A 169 -11.02 6.54 -9.32
C ARG A 169 -11.34 5.62 -8.16
N ILE A 170 -10.35 4.86 -7.75
CA ILE A 170 -10.46 3.81 -6.73
C ILE A 170 -9.68 4.22 -5.49
N ALA A 171 -10.25 4.11 -4.30
CA ALA A 171 -9.55 4.31 -3.04
C ALA A 171 -9.37 2.98 -2.30
N LEU A 172 -8.14 2.69 -1.85
CA LEU A 172 -7.78 1.55 -1.02
C LEU A 172 -7.15 2.02 0.28
N PHE A 173 -7.80 1.72 1.40
CA PHE A 173 -7.32 2.02 2.75
C PHE A 173 -6.69 0.78 3.37
N ALA A 174 -5.40 0.86 3.71
CA ALA A 174 -4.66 -0.27 4.25
C ALA A 174 -3.55 0.18 5.23
N HIS A 175 -2.36 -0.40 5.14
CA HIS A 175 -1.35 -0.34 6.20
C HIS A 175 0.02 0.00 5.64
N HIS A 176 1.04 0.11 6.51
CA HIS A 176 2.41 0.40 6.08
C HIS A 176 3.14 -0.85 5.59
N GLY A 177 3.24 -1.89 6.41
CA GLY A 177 4.03 -3.08 6.07
C GLY A 177 3.47 -3.85 4.87
N PHE A 178 2.15 -4.07 4.83
CA PHE A 178 1.46 -4.55 3.64
C PHE A 178 1.69 -3.61 2.45
N GLY A 179 1.59 -2.30 2.69
CA GLY A 179 1.68 -1.26 1.66
C GLY A 179 3.01 -1.25 0.91
N THR A 180 4.13 -1.50 1.57
CA THR A 180 5.42 -1.58 0.89
C THR A 180 5.47 -2.72 -0.11
N GLY A 181 4.90 -3.89 0.22
CA GLY A 181 4.74 -5.01 -0.71
C GLY A 181 3.77 -4.68 -1.85
N PHE A 182 2.66 -4.01 -1.55
CA PHE A 182 1.69 -3.56 -2.55
C PHE A 182 2.30 -2.57 -3.54
N LEU A 183 3.01 -1.53 -3.05
CA LEU A 183 3.69 -0.55 -3.90
C LEU A 183 4.74 -1.20 -4.81
N SER A 184 5.55 -2.10 -4.26
CA SER A 184 6.53 -2.89 -5.02
C SER A 184 5.89 -3.57 -6.22
N ASN A 185 4.77 -4.26 -5.99
CA ASN A 185 4.10 -5.03 -7.03
C ASN A 185 3.34 -4.16 -8.04
N VAL A 186 2.68 -3.08 -7.59
CA VAL A 186 2.01 -2.14 -8.50
C VAL A 186 3.00 -1.49 -9.46
N LEU A 187 4.18 -1.09 -8.96
CA LEU A 187 5.20 -0.39 -9.75
C LEU A 187 6.19 -1.32 -10.47
N ASN A 188 6.16 -2.61 -10.14
CA ASN A 188 7.19 -3.57 -10.56
C ASN A 188 8.61 -3.08 -10.20
N ILE A 189 8.78 -2.59 -8.96
CA ILE A 189 10.08 -2.22 -8.39
C ILE A 189 10.47 -3.31 -7.39
N PRO A 190 11.72 -3.79 -7.38
CA PRO A 190 12.16 -4.81 -6.43
C PRO A 190 11.82 -4.43 -4.98
N TYR A 191 11.21 -5.33 -4.24
CA TYR A 191 10.71 -5.07 -2.89
C TYR A 191 11.78 -4.50 -1.93
N PRO A 192 13.06 -4.95 -1.96
CA PRO A 192 14.12 -4.35 -1.17
C PRO A 192 14.27 -2.84 -1.33
N GLU A 193 14.07 -2.33 -2.55
CA GLU A 193 14.15 -0.91 -2.84
C GLU A 193 12.99 -0.13 -2.20
N VAL A 194 11.81 -0.72 -2.16
CA VAL A 194 10.61 -0.09 -1.63
C VAL A 194 10.58 -0.14 -0.10
N CYS A 195 10.75 -1.32 0.51
CA CYS A 195 10.58 -1.49 1.95
C CYS A 195 11.63 -0.76 2.81
N ILE A 196 12.81 -0.45 2.21
CA ILE A 196 13.89 0.26 2.91
C ILE A 196 13.89 1.76 2.62
N LYS A 197 13.53 2.16 1.39
CA LYS A 197 13.71 3.54 0.91
C LYS A 197 12.43 4.37 0.88
N MET A 198 11.26 3.74 0.98
CA MET A 198 9.97 4.43 0.91
C MET A 198 9.21 4.29 2.22
N ASN A 199 8.59 5.38 2.64
CA ASN A 199 7.76 5.41 3.83
C ASN A 199 6.37 5.96 3.50
N ILE A 200 5.35 5.45 4.21
CA ILE A 200 3.97 5.88 4.07
C ILE A 200 3.50 6.36 5.45
N THR A 201 3.30 7.66 5.61
CA THR A 201 2.82 8.26 6.86
C THR A 201 1.33 7.94 7.11
N HIS A 202 0.84 8.15 8.33
CA HIS A 202 -0.59 7.99 8.64
C HIS A 202 -1.44 8.90 7.75
N THR A 203 -2.47 8.33 7.14
CA THR A 203 -3.31 8.91 6.09
C THR A 203 -2.55 9.44 4.88
N GLY A 204 -1.25 9.17 4.76
CA GLY A 204 -0.47 9.52 3.58
C GLY A 204 -1.10 8.95 2.31
N LEU A 205 -1.31 9.82 1.33
CA LEU A 205 -1.95 9.48 0.06
C LEU A 205 -0.89 9.18 -0.99
N THR A 206 -0.87 7.96 -1.48
CA THR A 206 -0.10 7.55 -2.67
C THR A 206 -1.05 7.40 -3.85
N VAL A 207 -0.70 7.97 -4.99
CA VAL A 207 -1.56 7.97 -6.18
C VAL A 207 -0.85 7.26 -7.32
N PHE A 208 -1.49 6.23 -7.86
CA PHE A 208 -1.07 5.54 -9.08
C PHE A 208 -2.01 5.89 -10.22
N ARG A 209 -1.45 6.03 -11.41
CA ARG A 209 -2.20 6.19 -12.64
C ARG A 209 -1.92 5.04 -13.59
N PHE A 210 -2.98 4.48 -14.15
CA PHE A 210 -2.98 3.54 -15.27
C PHE A 210 -3.63 4.25 -16.47
N ASP A 211 -2.92 4.34 -17.58
CA ASP A 211 -3.42 5.06 -18.76
C ASP A 211 -4.46 4.22 -19.51
N ASP A 212 -5.71 4.65 -19.47
CA ASP A 212 -6.84 3.96 -20.08
C ASP A 212 -6.84 4.10 -21.62
N ASN A 213 -6.03 4.99 -22.18
CA ASN A 213 -5.96 5.26 -23.60
C ASN A 213 -4.91 4.40 -24.34
N ARG A 214 -4.33 3.42 -23.65
CA ARG A 214 -3.31 2.54 -24.20
C ARG A 214 -3.64 1.08 -23.95
N PRO A 215 -3.30 0.17 -24.92
CA PRO A 215 -3.49 -1.27 -24.72
C PRO A 215 -2.56 -1.84 -23.65
N TYR A 216 -1.40 -1.21 -23.46
CA TYR A 216 -0.41 -1.52 -22.43
C TYR A 216 -0.01 -0.25 -21.68
N THR A 217 0.11 -0.32 -20.37
CA THR A 217 0.49 0.80 -19.54
C THR A 217 1.31 0.35 -18.34
N PRO A 218 2.44 1.01 -18.02
CA PRO A 218 3.03 0.89 -16.69
C PRO A 218 2.14 1.63 -15.68
N ALA A 219 2.13 1.19 -14.43
CA ALA A 219 1.60 2.02 -13.35
C ALA A 219 2.55 3.21 -13.12
N GLN A 220 2.02 4.42 -13.14
CA GLN A 220 2.78 5.62 -12.83
C GLN A 220 2.45 6.08 -11.42
N MET A 221 3.44 6.23 -10.55
CA MET A 221 3.24 6.86 -9.24
C MET A 221 3.31 8.38 -9.39
N LEU A 222 2.17 9.05 -9.21
CA LEU A 222 2.07 10.52 -9.32
C LEU A 222 2.50 11.23 -8.03
N THR A 223 2.32 10.57 -6.89
CA THR A 223 2.77 11.06 -5.58
C THR A 223 2.92 9.88 -4.61
N LEU A 224 3.84 9.99 -3.67
CA LEU A 224 4.06 9.04 -2.59
C LEU A 224 3.76 9.71 -1.25
N SER A 225 2.88 9.09 -0.45
CA SER A 225 2.63 9.47 0.95
C SER A 225 2.36 10.95 1.16
N SER A 226 1.63 11.60 0.24
CA SER A 226 1.29 13.03 0.34
C SER A 226 0.39 13.30 1.55
N ASP A 227 0.81 14.22 2.40
CA ASP A 227 0.20 14.61 3.68
C ASP A 227 -0.36 16.04 3.71
N GLY A 228 -0.43 16.72 2.57
CA GLY A 228 -0.88 18.09 2.46
C GLY A 228 -2.27 18.39 3.08
N HIS A 229 -3.14 17.37 3.21
CA HIS A 229 -4.42 17.48 3.92
C HIS A 229 -4.23 17.63 5.43
N LEU A 230 -3.17 17.05 6.00
CA LEU A 230 -2.85 17.21 7.42
C LEU A 230 -2.37 18.64 7.70
N LEU A 231 -1.48 19.15 6.84
CA LEU A 231 -1.02 20.53 6.95
C LEU A 231 -2.17 21.53 6.81
N ALA A 232 -3.08 21.31 5.86
CA ALA A 232 -4.23 22.18 5.63
C ALA A 232 -5.19 22.24 6.85
N ASP A 233 -5.25 21.17 7.64
CA ASP A 233 -6.09 21.07 8.83
C ASP A 233 -5.33 21.34 10.14
N ASN A 234 -4.09 21.83 10.08
CA ASN A 234 -3.20 22.01 11.24
C ASN A 234 -3.05 20.75 12.09
N LEU A 235 -2.95 19.59 11.44
CA LEU A 235 -2.70 18.32 12.08
C LEU A 235 -1.19 18.02 12.09
N PRO A 236 -0.66 17.37 13.13
CA PRO A 236 0.76 17.04 13.21
C PRO A 236 1.15 16.07 12.10
N LEU A 237 2.31 16.33 11.49
CA LEU A 237 2.96 15.45 10.52
C LEU A 237 3.85 14.47 11.30
N ASN A 238 3.57 13.17 11.18
CA ASN A 238 4.33 12.11 11.83
C ASN A 238 4.82 11.11 10.80
N TYR A 239 6.13 11.01 10.67
CA TYR A 239 6.78 9.97 9.89
C TYR A 239 7.26 8.86 10.83
N ASP A 240 6.50 7.75 10.90
CA ASP A 240 6.75 6.59 11.78
C ASP A 240 6.93 6.93 13.26
N ASN A 241 6.29 7.99 13.74
CA ASN A 241 6.46 8.51 15.10
C ASN A 241 7.91 8.93 15.46
N LEU A 242 8.83 8.94 14.49
CA LEU A 242 10.23 9.30 14.70
C LEU A 242 10.51 10.77 14.42
N VAL A 243 9.80 11.36 13.47
CA VAL A 243 9.96 12.78 13.08
C VAL A 243 8.65 13.51 13.36
N ARG A 244 8.75 14.57 14.15
CA ARG A 244 7.63 15.48 14.47
C ARG A 244 8.06 16.91 14.13
N PHE A 245 7.21 17.62 13.43
CA PHE A 245 7.42 19.02 13.07
C PHE A 245 6.51 19.91 13.87
#